data_1ff2553e51ad269e60020ce5f796eaf9
#
_entry.id   1ff2553e51ad269e60020ce5f796eaf9
#
_cell.length_a   1.000
_cell.length_b   1.000
_cell.length_c   1.000
_cell.angle_alpha   90.00
_cell.angle_beta   90.00
_cell.angle_gamma   90.00
#
_symmetry.space_group_name_H-M   'P 1'
#
loop_
_entity.id
_entity.type
_entity.pdbx_description
1 polymer ?
#
loop_
_entity_poly.entity_id
_entity_poly.type
_entity_poly.pdbx_seq_one_letter_code
_entity_poly.pdbx_strand_id
1 'polypeptide(L)'
;MKTLLRSLVAGAVLLSLAAHADTYPSKPITFIVPFGPGSGTDTITRVVAHHLGASLKQSVVVEDRPGANGALAALYVARSAPDGYTLFMSTNSPHSAAPFLMKNVGYDPLRDFAAVTRMGSFTQVLCIHPDIPAKSVKELIAYAKANPGTLSFASGNTSGVVAGETLKHWAELDMLHVPYKSVPPALTDVLAGRVSMMFADLTTVLPHVRAGTLRALAVTRLKRSTLIPELPTLDEAGVKGFDMDSWAAIFAPAGTPSNIITLLSVELRKIIDSPDVKANLANAGFETFSSSPKELEDFATEQLGKWGKMIKDAGIQPE
;
A
#
# COMPACT_ATOMS: atom_id res chain seq x y z
N MET A 1 -50.56 -49.70 -9.84
CA MET A 1 -50.20 -49.10 -8.55
C MET A 1 -48.68 -49.07 -8.28
N LYS A 2 -47.94 -50.14 -8.54
CA LYS A 2 -46.48 -50.17 -8.27
C LYS A 2 -45.62 -49.25 -9.18
N THR A 3 -46.05 -48.95 -10.39
CA THR A 3 -45.34 -48.07 -11.35
C THR A 3 -45.54 -46.60 -11.05
N LEU A 4 -46.69 -46.13 -10.57
CA LEU A 4 -46.97 -44.79 -10.16
C LEU A 4 -46.16 -44.35 -8.89
N LEU A 5 -45.94 -45.30 -7.97
CA LEU A 5 -45.19 -45.05 -6.74
C LEU A 5 -43.68 -44.88 -7.02
N ARG A 6 -43.15 -45.57 -8.04
CA ARG A 6 -41.71 -45.40 -8.45
C ARG A 6 -41.45 -44.06 -9.13
N SER A 7 -42.39 -43.51 -9.88
CA SER A 7 -42.22 -42.21 -10.52
C SER A 7 -42.30 -41.03 -9.52
N LEU A 8 -43.05 -41.17 -8.43
CA LEU A 8 -43.12 -40.14 -7.37
C LEU A 8 -41.82 -40.11 -6.52
N VAL A 9 -41.17 -41.24 -6.28
CA VAL A 9 -39.93 -41.30 -5.52
C VAL A 9 -38.75 -40.74 -6.33
N ALA A 10 -38.72 -40.96 -7.65
CA ALA A 10 -37.70 -40.41 -8.53
C ALA A 10 -37.82 -38.88 -8.66
N GLY A 11 -39.02 -38.30 -8.64
CA GLY A 11 -39.27 -36.87 -8.64
C GLY A 11 -38.85 -36.17 -7.34
N ALA A 12 -39.04 -36.84 -6.19
CA ALA A 12 -38.67 -36.29 -4.89
C ALA A 12 -37.13 -36.23 -4.66
N VAL A 13 -36.34 -37.16 -5.28
CA VAL A 13 -34.90 -37.16 -5.18
C VAL A 13 -34.27 -36.10 -6.03
N LEU A 14 -34.88 -35.67 -7.15
CA LEU A 14 -34.40 -34.58 -8.00
C LEU A 14 -34.63 -33.19 -7.41
N LEU A 15 -35.55 -33.03 -6.49
CA LEU A 15 -35.81 -31.73 -5.81
C LEU A 15 -34.91 -31.50 -4.60
N SER A 16 -34.16 -32.50 -4.14
CA SER A 16 -33.22 -32.38 -2.99
C SER A 16 -31.85 -31.86 -3.37
N LEU A 17 -31.57 -31.63 -4.64
CA LEU A 17 -30.37 -30.98 -5.16
C LEU A 17 -30.61 -29.46 -5.38
N ALA A 18 -31.48 -28.83 -4.59
CA ALA A 18 -31.43 -27.40 -4.41
C ALA A 18 -30.07 -27.12 -3.76
N ALA A 19 -29.09 -26.81 -4.61
CA ALA A 19 -27.79 -26.34 -4.20
C ALA A 19 -28.01 -25.28 -3.13
N HIS A 20 -27.61 -25.56 -1.89
CA HIS A 20 -27.36 -24.49 -0.95
C HIS A 20 -26.25 -23.66 -1.62
N ALA A 21 -26.66 -22.61 -2.31
CA ALA A 21 -25.72 -21.57 -2.67
C ALA A 21 -25.19 -21.07 -1.33
N ASP A 22 -23.99 -21.53 -0.95
CA ASP A 22 -23.32 -21.07 0.25
C ASP A 22 -23.35 -19.56 0.21
N THR A 23 -24.04 -18.96 1.17
CA THR A 23 -24.14 -17.50 1.23
C THR A 23 -22.73 -16.97 1.48
N TYR A 24 -22.17 -16.24 0.50
CA TYR A 24 -20.87 -15.61 0.67
C TYR A 24 -20.93 -14.53 1.76
N PRO A 25 -19.95 -14.49 2.68
CA PRO A 25 -18.85 -15.45 2.91
C PRO A 25 -19.26 -16.61 3.84
N SER A 26 -18.91 -17.86 3.47
CA SER A 26 -19.13 -19.08 4.27
C SER A 26 -17.85 -19.63 4.93
N LYS A 27 -16.67 -19.08 4.58
CA LYS A 27 -15.34 -19.44 5.12
C LYS A 27 -14.51 -18.17 5.36
N PRO A 28 -13.35 -18.29 6.07
CA PRO A 28 -12.49 -17.15 6.32
C PRO A 28 -12.01 -16.45 5.04
N ILE A 29 -11.94 -15.10 5.10
CA ILE A 29 -11.36 -14.25 4.05
C ILE A 29 -9.90 -13.97 4.42
N THR A 30 -8.99 -13.96 3.44
CA THR A 30 -7.58 -13.62 3.65
C THR A 30 -7.24 -12.32 2.93
N PHE A 31 -6.74 -11.33 3.67
CA PHE A 31 -6.06 -10.18 3.10
C PHE A 31 -4.59 -10.48 2.91
N ILE A 32 -4.12 -10.41 1.68
CA ILE A 32 -2.70 -10.46 1.33
C ILE A 32 -2.13 -9.04 1.37
N VAL A 33 -1.02 -8.86 2.12
CA VAL A 33 -0.32 -7.59 2.29
C VAL A 33 1.06 -7.70 1.65
N PRO A 34 1.49 -6.72 0.82
CA PRO A 34 2.75 -6.82 0.06
C PRO A 34 4.01 -6.51 0.86
N PHE A 35 3.88 -6.11 2.12
CA PHE A 35 4.99 -5.72 2.99
C PHE A 35 4.95 -6.49 4.31
N GLY A 36 6.06 -6.43 5.06
CA GLY A 36 6.19 -7.17 6.31
C GLY A 36 5.36 -6.61 7.47
N PRO A 37 5.23 -7.39 8.54
CA PRO A 37 4.52 -6.98 9.76
C PRO A 37 5.04 -5.65 10.30
N GLY A 38 4.12 -4.80 10.77
CA GLY A 38 4.42 -3.46 11.28
C GLY A 38 4.68 -2.40 10.19
N SER A 39 4.59 -2.75 8.91
CA SER A 39 4.53 -1.75 7.83
C SER A 39 3.25 -0.93 7.93
N GLY A 40 3.25 0.27 7.32
CA GLY A 40 2.04 1.09 7.25
C GLY A 40 0.86 0.34 6.64
N THR A 41 1.12 -0.45 5.58
CA THR A 41 0.09 -1.25 4.90
C THR A 41 -0.45 -2.37 5.80
N ASP A 42 0.41 -3.08 6.54
CA ASP A 42 -0.03 -4.09 7.51
C ASP A 42 -0.90 -3.46 8.61
N THR A 43 -0.47 -2.32 9.16
CA THR A 43 -1.19 -1.60 10.21
C THR A 43 -2.62 -1.23 9.79
N ILE A 44 -2.80 -0.60 8.63
CA ILE A 44 -4.13 -0.21 8.15
C ILE A 44 -4.99 -1.42 7.79
N THR A 45 -4.37 -2.49 7.25
CA THR A 45 -5.08 -3.72 6.87
C THR A 45 -5.68 -4.40 8.09
N ARG A 46 -4.93 -4.51 9.20
CA ARG A 46 -5.44 -5.14 10.44
C ARG A 46 -6.61 -4.39 11.04
N VAL A 47 -6.62 -3.06 10.98
CA VAL A 47 -7.78 -2.26 11.43
C VAL A 47 -9.01 -2.60 10.59
N VAL A 48 -8.90 -2.57 9.26
CA VAL A 48 -10.05 -2.84 8.37
C VAL A 48 -10.48 -4.31 8.43
N ALA A 49 -9.53 -5.26 8.50
CA ALA A 49 -9.82 -6.68 8.63
C ALA A 49 -10.64 -7.01 9.88
N HIS A 50 -10.31 -6.37 11.01
CA HIS A 50 -11.07 -6.52 12.26
C HIS A 50 -12.53 -6.10 12.09
N HIS A 51 -12.78 -4.92 11.54
CA HIS A 51 -14.13 -4.40 11.32
C HIS A 51 -14.89 -5.18 10.24
N LEU A 52 -14.21 -5.61 9.16
CA LEU A 52 -14.82 -6.44 8.11
C LEU A 52 -15.26 -7.80 8.67
N GLY A 53 -14.42 -8.41 9.51
CA GLY A 53 -14.76 -9.68 10.17
C GLY A 53 -16.00 -9.56 11.04
N ALA A 54 -16.12 -8.47 11.81
CA ALA A 54 -17.31 -8.20 12.62
C ALA A 54 -18.56 -7.97 11.75
N SER A 55 -18.44 -7.21 10.65
CA SER A 55 -19.55 -6.92 9.74
C SER A 55 -20.06 -8.17 9.02
N LEU A 56 -19.16 -8.98 8.48
CA LEU A 56 -19.50 -10.18 7.72
C LEU A 56 -19.73 -11.43 8.59
N LYS A 57 -19.50 -11.35 9.91
CA LYS A 57 -19.54 -12.48 10.87
C LYS A 57 -18.68 -13.67 10.43
N GLN A 58 -17.53 -13.36 9.83
CA GLN A 58 -16.53 -14.32 9.36
C GLN A 58 -15.13 -13.89 9.77
N SER A 59 -14.26 -14.87 9.97
CA SER A 59 -12.86 -14.57 10.24
C SER A 59 -12.20 -13.89 9.05
N VAL A 60 -11.45 -12.81 9.30
CA VAL A 60 -10.62 -12.13 8.30
C VAL A 60 -9.17 -12.19 8.75
N VAL A 61 -8.34 -12.91 8.01
CA VAL A 61 -6.92 -13.14 8.31
C VAL A 61 -6.06 -12.17 7.50
N VAL A 62 -5.02 -11.64 8.10
CA VAL A 62 -4.01 -10.82 7.41
C VAL A 62 -2.74 -11.63 7.25
N GLU A 63 -2.29 -11.79 6.00
CA GLU A 63 -1.09 -12.53 5.63
C GLU A 63 -0.11 -11.61 4.91
N ASP A 64 1.06 -11.40 5.52
CA ASP A 64 2.14 -10.58 4.96
C ASP A 64 3.01 -11.40 4.02
N ARG A 65 3.18 -10.93 2.76
CA ARG A 65 4.02 -11.55 1.72
C ARG A 65 5.01 -10.55 1.14
N PRO A 66 6.04 -10.15 1.91
CA PRO A 66 7.00 -9.15 1.47
C PRO A 66 7.96 -9.68 0.40
N GLY A 67 8.42 -8.79 -0.46
CA GLY A 67 9.48 -9.08 -1.44
C GLY A 67 9.22 -8.48 -2.81
N ALA A 68 10.31 -8.22 -3.56
CA ALA A 68 10.27 -7.64 -4.89
C ALA A 68 9.36 -6.40 -4.98
N ASN A 69 9.46 -5.47 -4.04
CA ASN A 69 8.61 -4.28 -3.96
C ASN A 69 7.10 -4.57 -4.00
N GLY A 70 6.69 -5.71 -3.39
CA GLY A 70 5.30 -6.16 -3.35
C GLY A 70 4.84 -6.99 -4.54
N ALA A 71 5.68 -7.18 -5.57
CA ALA A 71 5.33 -7.96 -6.75
C ALA A 71 5.06 -9.44 -6.43
N LEU A 72 5.72 -10.03 -5.41
CA LEU A 72 5.45 -11.40 -5.00
C LEU A 72 4.02 -11.57 -4.46
N ALA A 73 3.53 -10.63 -3.67
CA ALA A 73 2.16 -10.64 -3.18
C ALA A 73 1.15 -10.45 -4.32
N ALA A 74 1.42 -9.48 -5.23
CA ALA A 74 0.57 -9.24 -6.39
C ALA A 74 0.45 -10.48 -7.27
N LEU A 75 1.56 -11.14 -7.60
CA LEU A 75 1.59 -12.36 -8.41
C LEU A 75 0.82 -13.51 -7.73
N TYR A 76 0.94 -13.64 -6.41
CA TYR A 76 0.18 -14.62 -5.65
C TYR A 76 -1.33 -14.37 -5.77
N VAL A 77 -1.79 -13.13 -5.58
CA VAL A 77 -3.22 -12.79 -5.68
C VAL A 77 -3.73 -12.93 -7.11
N ALA A 78 -2.98 -12.47 -8.12
CA ALA A 78 -3.33 -12.60 -9.53
C ALA A 78 -3.60 -14.07 -9.95
N ARG A 79 -2.95 -15.03 -9.27
CA ARG A 79 -3.10 -16.49 -9.51
C ARG A 79 -4.07 -17.19 -8.55
N SER A 80 -4.64 -16.46 -7.60
CA SER A 80 -5.60 -17.01 -6.62
C SER A 80 -6.97 -17.23 -7.26
N ALA A 81 -7.78 -18.10 -6.65
CA ALA A 81 -9.15 -18.33 -7.10
C ALA A 81 -9.98 -17.04 -7.03
N PRO A 82 -10.75 -16.70 -8.09
CA PRO A 82 -11.58 -15.50 -8.11
C PRO A 82 -12.92 -15.73 -7.40
N ASP A 83 -12.88 -16.20 -6.15
CA ASP A 83 -14.05 -16.56 -5.33
C ASP A 83 -14.35 -15.55 -4.21
N GLY A 84 -13.57 -14.46 -4.11
CA GLY A 84 -13.74 -13.40 -3.13
C GLY A 84 -13.10 -13.69 -1.76
N TYR A 85 -12.48 -14.84 -1.54
CA TYR A 85 -11.86 -15.20 -0.28
C TYR A 85 -10.37 -14.81 -0.18
N THR A 86 -9.78 -14.38 -1.28
CA THR A 86 -8.45 -13.76 -1.30
C THR A 86 -8.60 -12.30 -1.72
N LEU A 87 -8.24 -11.38 -0.85
CA LEU A 87 -8.22 -9.94 -1.11
C LEU A 87 -6.79 -9.43 -1.08
N PHE A 88 -6.50 -8.40 -1.86
CA PHE A 88 -5.20 -7.77 -1.93
C PHE A 88 -5.26 -6.35 -1.38
N MET A 89 -4.60 -6.09 -0.27
CA MET A 89 -4.32 -4.73 0.17
C MET A 89 -3.13 -4.21 -0.64
N SER A 90 -3.42 -3.63 -1.78
CA SER A 90 -2.40 -3.15 -2.69
C SER A 90 -2.04 -1.69 -2.45
N THR A 91 -0.92 -1.28 -3.03
CA THR A 91 -0.40 0.08 -3.00
C THR A 91 0.12 0.48 -4.39
N ASN A 92 0.57 1.75 -4.51
CA ASN A 92 1.29 2.19 -5.70
C ASN A 92 2.50 1.30 -6.05
N SER A 93 3.12 0.63 -5.06
CA SER A 93 4.31 -0.20 -5.31
C SER A 93 4.03 -1.34 -6.28
N PRO A 94 3.17 -2.34 -5.99
CA PRO A 94 2.90 -3.41 -6.94
C PRO A 94 2.02 -2.95 -8.13
N HIS A 95 1.08 -2.00 -7.94
CA HIS A 95 0.12 -1.64 -8.98
C HIS A 95 0.62 -0.60 -9.99
N SER A 96 1.53 0.29 -9.58
CA SER A 96 1.93 1.41 -10.44
C SER A 96 3.42 1.48 -10.72
N ALA A 97 4.27 1.09 -9.76
CA ALA A 97 5.70 1.29 -9.89
C ALA A 97 6.46 0.03 -10.31
N ALA A 98 6.15 -1.14 -9.74
CA ALA A 98 6.86 -2.39 -10.04
C ALA A 98 6.90 -2.73 -11.55
N PRO A 99 5.86 -2.48 -12.37
CA PRO A 99 5.92 -2.68 -13.82
C PRO A 99 7.01 -1.90 -14.55
N PHE A 100 7.50 -0.81 -13.96
CA PHE A 100 8.55 0.04 -14.53
C PHE A 100 9.92 -0.14 -13.85
N LEU A 101 9.96 -0.79 -12.70
CA LEU A 101 11.18 -1.07 -11.94
C LEU A 101 11.74 -2.46 -12.19
N MET A 102 10.94 -3.37 -12.75
CA MET A 102 11.30 -4.76 -12.99
C MET A 102 11.17 -5.09 -14.48
N LYS A 103 12.16 -5.80 -15.05
CA LYS A 103 12.10 -6.27 -16.45
C LYS A 103 10.92 -7.20 -16.74
N ASN A 104 10.50 -7.97 -15.76
CA ASN A 104 9.33 -8.86 -15.84
C ASN A 104 8.70 -8.98 -14.46
N VAL A 105 7.53 -8.37 -14.30
CA VAL A 105 6.78 -8.40 -13.04
C VAL A 105 5.88 -9.65 -12.94
N GLY A 106 5.57 -10.30 -14.05
CA GLY A 106 4.82 -11.56 -14.14
C GLY A 106 3.29 -11.44 -13.97
N TYR A 107 2.75 -10.23 -13.90
CA TYR A 107 1.31 -9.92 -13.87
C TYR A 107 1.02 -8.60 -14.58
N ASP A 108 -0.24 -8.39 -14.95
CA ASP A 108 -0.76 -7.12 -15.46
C ASP A 108 -1.52 -6.39 -14.34
N PRO A 109 -1.08 -5.21 -13.88
CA PRO A 109 -1.68 -4.52 -12.74
C PRO A 109 -3.12 -4.07 -12.97
N LEU A 110 -3.57 -3.95 -14.22
CA LEU A 110 -4.93 -3.52 -14.56
C LEU A 110 -5.85 -4.69 -14.93
N ARG A 111 -5.32 -5.77 -15.52
CA ARG A 111 -6.13 -6.88 -16.05
C ARG A 111 -6.27 -8.07 -15.08
N ASP A 112 -5.28 -8.27 -14.22
CA ASP A 112 -5.26 -9.45 -13.35
C ASP A 112 -5.96 -9.22 -12.00
N PHE A 113 -6.55 -8.03 -11.81
CA PHE A 113 -7.24 -7.66 -10.57
C PHE A 113 -8.59 -7.01 -10.83
N ALA A 114 -9.54 -7.30 -9.95
CA ALA A 114 -10.83 -6.62 -9.85
C ALA A 114 -10.78 -5.56 -8.75
N ALA A 115 -11.10 -4.31 -9.08
CA ALA A 115 -11.12 -3.20 -8.13
C ALA A 115 -12.28 -3.37 -7.12
N VAL A 116 -12.00 -3.11 -5.83
CA VAL A 116 -13.01 -3.14 -4.77
C VAL A 116 -13.24 -1.74 -4.20
N THR A 117 -12.23 -1.11 -3.60
CA THR A 117 -12.31 0.27 -3.10
C THR A 117 -10.93 0.83 -2.78
N ARG A 118 -10.76 2.15 -2.84
CA ARG A 118 -9.61 2.81 -2.23
C ARG A 118 -9.67 2.73 -0.72
N MET A 119 -8.48 2.80 -0.09
CA MET A 119 -8.35 2.93 1.37
C MET A 119 -8.02 4.36 1.78
N GLY A 120 -7.25 5.05 0.95
CA GLY A 120 -6.73 6.37 1.25
C GLY A 120 -5.30 6.58 0.74
N SER A 121 -4.58 7.48 1.41
CA SER A 121 -3.20 7.84 1.07
C SER A 121 -2.28 7.81 2.28
N PHE A 122 -1.05 7.35 2.05
CA PHE A 122 0.05 7.50 2.99
C PHE A 122 0.75 8.84 2.79
N THR A 123 0.98 9.58 3.86
CA THR A 123 1.91 10.69 3.83
C THR A 123 3.33 10.14 3.91
N GLN A 124 4.12 10.32 2.85
CA GLN A 124 5.56 10.01 2.85
C GLN A 124 6.34 11.15 3.49
N VAL A 125 7.26 10.81 4.38
CA VAL A 125 8.07 11.77 5.15
C VAL A 125 9.55 11.49 4.91
N LEU A 126 10.33 12.53 4.62
CA LEU A 126 11.79 12.49 4.68
C LEU A 126 12.22 12.54 6.14
N CYS A 127 12.78 11.44 6.62
CA CYS A 127 13.33 11.32 7.97
C CYS A 127 14.84 11.08 7.93
N ILE A 128 15.54 11.67 8.90
CA ILE A 128 16.99 11.47 9.08
C ILE A 128 17.29 11.02 10.52
N HIS A 129 18.44 10.35 10.70
CA HIS A 129 18.96 10.10 12.04
C HIS A 129 19.30 11.43 12.74
N PRO A 130 19.00 11.61 14.05
CA PRO A 130 19.22 12.87 14.76
C PRO A 130 20.68 13.36 14.78
N ASP A 131 21.65 12.47 14.65
CA ASP A 131 23.08 12.81 14.62
C ASP A 131 23.51 13.51 13.32
N ILE A 132 22.71 13.45 12.26
CA ILE A 132 22.95 14.23 11.04
C ILE A 132 22.75 15.71 11.39
N PRO A 133 23.77 16.57 11.16
CA PRO A 133 23.73 17.98 11.57
C PRO A 133 22.90 18.83 10.59
N ALA A 134 21.66 18.42 10.35
CA ALA A 134 20.70 19.12 9.48
C ALA A 134 19.32 19.20 10.16
N LYS A 135 18.71 20.37 10.13
CA LYS A 135 17.37 20.64 10.68
C LYS A 135 16.35 21.02 9.60
N SER A 136 16.79 21.07 8.35
CA SER A 136 15.98 21.38 7.18
C SER A 136 16.49 20.60 5.95
N VAL A 137 15.65 20.50 4.92
CA VAL A 137 16.03 19.88 3.64
C VAL A 137 17.21 20.63 3.02
N LYS A 138 17.23 21.98 3.10
CA LYS A 138 18.32 22.81 2.60
C LYS A 138 19.65 22.49 3.31
N GLU A 139 19.64 22.35 4.62
CA GLU A 139 20.82 21.97 5.41
C GLU A 139 21.28 20.55 5.11
N LEU A 140 20.35 19.60 4.94
CA LEU A 140 20.67 18.22 4.54
C LEU A 140 21.36 18.19 3.18
N ILE A 141 20.85 18.90 2.18
CA ILE A 141 21.45 19.00 0.85
C ILE A 141 22.85 19.64 0.94
N ALA A 142 22.99 20.72 1.71
CA ALA A 142 24.29 21.38 1.89
C ALA A 142 25.32 20.45 2.56
N TYR A 143 24.89 19.74 3.59
CA TYR A 143 25.73 18.75 4.28
C TYR A 143 26.15 17.61 3.35
N ALA A 144 25.21 17.04 2.57
CA ALA A 144 25.50 15.96 1.62
C ALA A 144 26.51 16.42 0.53
N LYS A 145 26.37 17.65 0.01
CA LYS A 145 27.30 18.23 -0.98
C LYS A 145 28.70 18.46 -0.41
N ALA A 146 28.77 18.87 0.87
CA ALA A 146 30.08 19.08 1.54
C ALA A 146 30.76 17.75 1.93
N ASN A 147 30.01 16.64 2.01
CA ASN A 147 30.52 15.33 2.42
C ASN A 147 30.05 14.24 1.43
N PRO A 148 30.53 14.24 0.17
CA PRO A 148 30.07 13.29 -0.84
C PRO A 148 30.36 11.84 -0.43
N GLY A 149 29.44 10.93 -0.72
CA GLY A 149 29.54 9.49 -0.41
C GLY A 149 29.35 9.12 1.07
N THR A 150 29.18 10.09 1.98
CA THR A 150 29.04 9.80 3.42
C THR A 150 27.60 9.49 3.85
N LEU A 151 26.62 10.00 3.12
CA LEU A 151 25.20 9.74 3.42
C LEU A 151 24.70 8.52 2.64
N SER A 152 23.76 7.82 3.27
CA SER A 152 23.03 6.72 2.67
C SER A 152 21.54 6.89 2.92
N PHE A 153 20.69 6.37 2.02
CA PHE A 153 19.27 6.31 2.25
C PHE A 153 18.73 4.88 2.18
N ALA A 154 17.84 4.54 3.13
CA ALA A 154 17.15 3.26 3.16
C ALA A 154 15.82 3.34 2.41
N SER A 155 15.44 2.27 1.72
CA SER A 155 14.11 2.09 1.15
C SER A 155 13.53 0.74 1.51
N GLY A 156 12.24 0.68 1.82
CA GLY A 156 11.51 -0.56 2.10
C GLY A 156 10.30 -0.76 1.19
N ASN A 157 10.10 0.14 0.24
CA ASN A 157 9.05 0.12 -0.79
C ASN A 157 9.46 1.01 -1.97
N THR A 158 8.69 0.99 -3.06
CA THR A 158 9.03 1.79 -4.26
C THR A 158 8.93 3.29 -4.03
N SER A 159 8.04 3.75 -3.13
CA SER A 159 7.96 5.18 -2.80
C SER A 159 9.29 5.67 -2.21
N GLY A 160 9.89 4.91 -1.31
CA GLY A 160 11.20 5.22 -0.74
C GLY A 160 12.31 5.22 -1.78
N VAL A 161 12.31 4.24 -2.71
CA VAL A 161 13.27 4.20 -3.82
C VAL A 161 13.14 5.43 -4.70
N VAL A 162 11.94 5.69 -5.23
CA VAL A 162 11.70 6.79 -6.18
C VAL A 162 11.96 8.14 -5.52
N ALA A 163 11.52 8.34 -4.25
CA ALA A 163 11.77 9.59 -3.54
C ALA A 163 13.25 9.84 -3.29
N GLY A 164 13.99 8.81 -2.87
CA GLY A 164 15.42 8.90 -2.61
C GLY A 164 16.23 9.18 -3.87
N GLU A 165 15.98 8.43 -4.95
CA GLU A 165 16.66 8.63 -6.23
C GLU A 165 16.26 9.98 -6.87
N THR A 166 15.00 10.40 -6.76
CA THR A 166 14.59 11.74 -7.25
C THR A 166 15.29 12.85 -6.50
N LEU A 167 15.39 12.79 -5.16
CA LEU A 167 16.15 13.80 -4.39
C LEU A 167 17.63 13.80 -4.76
N LYS A 168 18.23 12.60 -4.86
CA LYS A 168 19.63 12.40 -5.24
C LYS A 168 19.92 12.99 -6.62
N HIS A 169 19.08 12.69 -7.61
CA HIS A 169 19.23 13.21 -8.97
C HIS A 169 19.00 14.73 -9.03
N TRP A 170 17.88 15.23 -8.43
CA TRP A 170 17.54 16.65 -8.45
C TRP A 170 18.59 17.54 -7.80
N ALA A 171 19.16 17.10 -6.68
CA ALA A 171 20.14 17.88 -5.92
C ALA A 171 21.60 17.51 -6.27
N GLU A 172 21.83 16.59 -7.23
CA GLU A 172 23.16 16.10 -7.64
C GLU A 172 23.96 15.60 -6.44
N LEU A 173 23.35 14.70 -5.63
CA LEU A 173 23.96 14.17 -4.42
C LEU A 173 24.66 12.82 -4.68
N ASP A 174 25.84 12.64 -4.09
CA ASP A 174 26.48 11.34 -4.00
C ASP A 174 26.06 10.66 -2.68
N MET A 175 25.08 9.73 -2.79
CA MET A 175 24.52 8.97 -1.67
C MET A 175 24.35 7.52 -2.05
N LEU A 176 24.59 6.60 -1.10
CA LEU A 176 24.37 5.17 -1.29
C LEU A 176 22.90 4.81 -1.04
N HIS A 177 22.27 4.09 -1.95
CA HIS A 177 20.97 3.46 -1.73
C HIS A 177 21.13 2.10 -1.05
N VAL A 178 20.39 1.87 0.05
CA VAL A 178 20.35 0.61 0.80
C VAL A 178 18.94 0.03 0.76
N PRO A 179 18.67 -0.98 -0.09
CA PRO A 179 17.33 -1.55 -0.24
C PRO A 179 17.01 -2.58 0.85
N TYR A 180 15.75 -2.58 1.31
CA TYR A 180 15.17 -3.54 2.25
C TYR A 180 13.87 -4.13 1.70
N LYS A 181 13.46 -5.30 2.21
CA LYS A 181 12.20 -5.96 1.80
C LYS A 181 10.93 -5.26 2.29
N SER A 182 11.04 -4.40 3.31
CA SER A 182 9.93 -3.59 3.87
C SER A 182 10.48 -2.46 4.73
N VAL A 183 9.62 -1.50 5.11
CA VAL A 183 9.99 -0.31 5.90
C VAL A 183 10.49 -0.64 7.32
N PRO A 184 9.91 -1.58 8.10
CA PRO A 184 10.35 -1.80 9.47
C PRO A 184 11.84 -2.19 9.63
N PRO A 185 12.42 -3.14 8.88
CA PRO A 185 13.86 -3.41 8.95
C PRO A 185 14.72 -2.22 8.50
N ALA A 186 14.30 -1.46 7.47
CA ALA A 186 14.96 -0.23 7.06
C ALA A 186 14.98 0.80 8.19
N LEU A 187 13.84 1.00 8.85
CA LEU A 187 13.70 1.90 10.00
C LEU A 187 14.61 1.51 11.16
N THR A 188 14.73 0.22 11.46
CA THR A 188 15.64 -0.27 12.51
C THR A 188 17.09 0.17 12.26
N ASP A 189 17.57 0.11 11.02
CA ASP A 189 18.93 0.49 10.68
C ASP A 189 19.10 2.02 10.64
N VAL A 190 18.07 2.78 10.29
CA VAL A 190 18.12 4.25 10.40
C VAL A 190 18.13 4.68 11.87
N LEU A 191 17.29 4.08 12.74
CA LEU A 191 17.29 4.36 14.18
C LEU A 191 18.62 4.01 14.88
N ALA A 192 19.32 3.02 14.36
CA ALA A 192 20.64 2.62 14.85
C ALA A 192 21.80 3.46 14.25
N GLY A 193 21.51 4.44 13.38
CA GLY A 193 22.50 5.26 12.71
C GLY A 193 23.35 4.52 11.66
N ARG A 194 22.98 3.28 11.29
CA ARG A 194 23.68 2.51 10.23
C ARG A 194 23.39 3.04 8.83
N VAL A 195 22.19 3.61 8.64
CA VAL A 195 21.78 4.31 7.43
C VAL A 195 21.34 5.71 7.81
N SER A 196 21.70 6.71 7.02
CA SER A 196 21.57 8.12 7.38
C SER A 196 20.15 8.63 7.38
N MET A 197 19.32 8.20 6.41
CA MET A 197 17.99 8.72 6.18
C MET A 197 17.09 7.72 5.46
N MET A 198 15.80 8.04 5.42
CA MET A 198 14.82 7.31 4.63
C MET A 198 13.63 8.19 4.25
N PHE A 199 12.94 7.80 3.18
CA PHE A 199 11.57 8.20 2.93
C PHE A 199 10.64 7.06 3.36
N ALA A 200 9.71 7.36 4.26
CA ALA A 200 8.82 6.35 4.81
C ALA A 200 7.41 6.87 5.07
N ASP A 201 6.46 5.95 5.14
CA ASP A 201 5.09 6.26 5.50
C ASP A 201 5.01 6.81 6.93
N LEU A 202 4.28 7.91 7.11
CA LEU A 202 4.05 8.51 8.41
C LEU A 202 3.51 7.50 9.43
N THR A 203 2.68 6.55 8.98
CA THR A 203 2.18 5.44 9.81
C THR A 203 3.26 4.64 10.53
N THR A 204 4.42 4.49 9.91
CA THR A 204 5.54 3.72 10.49
C THR A 204 6.47 4.61 11.31
N VAL A 205 6.71 5.86 10.88
CA VAL A 205 7.72 6.72 11.52
C VAL A 205 7.16 7.67 12.57
N LEU A 206 5.86 7.92 12.61
CA LEU A 206 5.23 8.90 13.51
C LEU A 206 5.58 8.73 14.99
N PRO A 207 5.59 7.51 15.58
CA PRO A 207 6.01 7.32 16.97
C PRO A 207 7.45 7.78 17.22
N HIS A 208 8.35 7.52 16.28
CA HIS A 208 9.78 7.85 16.36
C HIS A 208 10.03 9.36 16.15
N VAL A 209 9.26 9.99 15.28
CA VAL A 209 9.29 11.45 15.09
C VAL A 209 8.80 12.14 16.37
N ARG A 210 7.69 11.68 16.97
CA ARG A 210 7.17 12.22 18.24
C ARG A 210 8.13 12.00 19.41
N ALA A 211 8.82 10.87 19.45
CA ALA A 211 9.83 10.56 20.46
C ALA A 211 11.18 11.27 20.24
N GLY A 212 11.38 11.93 19.07
CA GLY A 212 12.64 12.59 18.73
C GLY A 212 13.78 11.62 18.37
N THR A 213 13.49 10.34 18.23
CA THR A 213 14.48 9.31 17.77
C THR A 213 14.69 9.32 16.25
N LEU A 214 13.81 10.01 15.52
CA LEU A 214 13.99 10.42 14.12
C LEU A 214 13.69 11.91 14.01
N ARG A 215 14.38 12.56 13.07
CA ARG A 215 14.07 13.94 12.68
C ARG A 215 13.36 13.93 11.32
N ALA A 216 12.11 14.35 11.30
CA ALA A 216 11.35 14.59 10.09
C ALA A 216 11.70 15.96 9.51
N LEU A 217 11.91 16.07 8.20
CA LEU A 217 12.31 17.30 7.54
C LEU A 217 11.25 17.86 6.58
N ALA A 218 10.54 17.00 5.85
CA ALA A 218 9.54 17.42 4.87
C ALA A 218 8.62 16.24 4.47
N VAL A 219 7.47 16.58 3.90
CA VAL A 219 6.56 15.63 3.23
C VAL A 219 6.74 15.69 1.70
N THR A 220 6.40 14.59 1.01
CA THR A 220 6.67 14.46 -0.45
C THR A 220 5.58 15.04 -1.35
N ARG A 221 4.42 15.40 -0.81
CA ARG A 221 3.29 15.99 -1.55
C ARG A 221 3.48 17.49 -1.77
N LEU A 222 2.80 18.04 -2.79
CA LEU A 222 2.72 19.50 -3.00
C LEU A 222 1.96 20.24 -1.89
N LYS A 223 1.05 19.56 -1.21
CA LYS A 223 0.30 20.12 -0.08
C LYS A 223 0.77 19.50 1.23
N ARG A 224 0.92 20.32 2.27
CA ARG A 224 1.21 19.81 3.62
C ARG A 224 0.16 18.81 4.06
N SER A 225 0.59 17.81 4.82
CA SER A 225 -0.32 16.86 5.43
C SER A 225 -1.09 17.50 6.60
N THR A 226 -2.38 17.21 6.67
CA THR A 226 -3.20 17.63 7.83
C THR A 226 -2.84 16.86 9.10
N LEU A 227 -2.15 15.72 8.96
CA LEU A 227 -1.72 14.87 10.07
C LEU A 227 -0.43 15.36 10.74
N ILE A 228 0.38 16.15 10.02
CA ILE A 228 1.65 16.72 10.48
C ILE A 228 1.88 18.10 9.80
N PRO A 229 1.02 19.10 10.07
CA PRO A 229 0.98 20.37 9.32
C PRO A 229 2.21 21.25 9.55
N GLU A 230 2.98 20.99 10.60
CA GLU A 230 4.22 21.68 10.91
C GLU A 230 5.35 21.35 9.91
N LEU A 231 5.33 20.20 9.26
CA LEU A 231 6.33 19.87 8.25
C LEU A 231 6.06 20.59 6.93
N PRO A 232 7.08 21.22 6.33
CA PRO A 232 6.97 21.77 4.98
C PRO A 232 6.86 20.63 3.95
N THR A 233 6.44 20.95 2.75
CA THR A 233 6.62 20.05 1.61
C THR A 233 8.06 20.15 1.07
N LEU A 234 8.53 19.14 0.33
CA LEU A 234 9.82 19.21 -0.35
C LEU A 234 9.86 20.38 -1.35
N ASP A 235 8.74 20.68 -2.02
CA ASP A 235 8.63 21.83 -2.91
C ASP A 235 8.80 23.16 -2.17
N GLU A 236 8.13 23.35 -1.02
CA GLU A 236 8.34 24.52 -0.14
C GLU A 236 9.78 24.61 0.36
N ALA A 237 10.40 23.47 0.64
CA ALA A 237 11.79 23.39 1.11
C ALA A 237 12.85 23.58 0.02
N GLY A 238 12.43 23.85 -1.23
CA GLY A 238 13.28 24.22 -2.34
C GLY A 238 13.49 23.12 -3.40
N VAL A 239 13.02 21.91 -3.20
CA VAL A 239 13.05 20.83 -4.19
C VAL A 239 11.84 20.96 -5.12
N LYS A 240 11.94 21.92 -6.04
CA LYS A 240 10.80 22.36 -6.85
C LYS A 240 10.21 21.26 -7.73
N GLY A 241 8.86 21.18 -7.74
CA GLY A 241 8.10 20.22 -8.51
C GLY A 241 8.06 18.82 -7.89
N PHE A 242 8.61 18.64 -6.69
CA PHE A 242 8.52 17.34 -6.02
C PHE A 242 7.08 17.07 -5.57
N ASP A 243 6.41 16.14 -6.24
CA ASP A 243 5.02 15.74 -5.97
C ASP A 243 4.87 14.23 -6.08
N MET A 244 5.00 13.54 -4.95
CA MET A 244 4.80 12.11 -4.88
C MET A 244 3.79 11.75 -3.80
N ASP A 245 2.73 11.06 -4.19
CA ASP A 245 1.70 10.52 -3.30
C ASP A 245 1.77 8.99 -3.29
N SER A 246 1.63 8.41 -2.12
CA SER A 246 1.54 6.96 -1.93
C SER A 246 0.11 6.61 -1.52
N TRP A 247 -0.47 5.60 -2.14
CA TRP A 247 -1.85 5.23 -1.94
C TRP A 247 -2.01 3.76 -1.56
N ALA A 248 -3.15 3.43 -0.95
CA ALA A 248 -3.59 2.06 -0.68
C ALA A 248 -5.00 1.82 -1.21
N ALA A 249 -5.23 0.63 -1.72
CA ALA A 249 -6.52 0.19 -2.22
C ALA A 249 -6.69 -1.32 -2.10
N ILE A 250 -7.95 -1.76 -2.08
CA ILE A 250 -8.31 -3.17 -1.98
C ILE A 250 -8.74 -3.66 -3.34
N PHE A 251 -8.14 -4.79 -3.75
CA PHE A 251 -8.45 -5.51 -4.97
C PHE A 251 -8.78 -6.98 -4.66
N ALA A 252 -9.40 -7.65 -5.61
CA ALA A 252 -9.59 -9.10 -5.64
C ALA A 252 -8.94 -9.65 -6.92
N PRO A 253 -8.76 -10.98 -7.08
CA PRO A 253 -8.36 -11.58 -8.36
C PRO A 253 -9.34 -11.21 -9.47
N ALA A 254 -8.84 -11.03 -10.70
CA ALA A 254 -9.69 -10.82 -11.88
C ALA A 254 -10.68 -11.98 -12.06
N GLY A 255 -11.90 -11.66 -12.50
CA GLY A 255 -12.97 -12.67 -12.64
C GLY A 255 -13.75 -12.96 -11.35
N THR A 256 -13.45 -12.30 -10.22
CA THR A 256 -14.29 -12.38 -9.01
C THR A 256 -15.72 -11.91 -9.34
N PRO A 257 -16.77 -12.67 -8.98
CA PRO A 257 -18.16 -12.36 -9.32
C PRO A 257 -18.57 -10.93 -8.89
N SER A 258 -19.29 -10.24 -9.75
CA SER A 258 -19.66 -8.82 -9.54
C SER A 258 -20.52 -8.60 -8.30
N ASN A 259 -21.38 -9.56 -7.93
CA ASN A 259 -22.15 -9.49 -6.69
C ASN A 259 -21.26 -9.56 -5.43
N ILE A 260 -20.16 -10.33 -5.47
CA ILE A 260 -19.18 -10.40 -4.38
C ILE A 260 -18.39 -9.08 -4.31
N ILE A 261 -17.91 -8.55 -5.45
CA ILE A 261 -17.23 -7.25 -5.51
C ILE A 261 -18.13 -6.15 -4.96
N THR A 262 -19.40 -6.12 -5.35
CA THR A 262 -20.38 -5.14 -4.85
C THR A 262 -20.58 -5.23 -3.34
N LEU A 263 -20.76 -6.43 -2.80
CA LEU A 263 -20.91 -6.66 -1.36
C LEU A 263 -19.67 -6.18 -0.60
N LEU A 264 -18.48 -6.63 -1.02
CA LEU A 264 -17.23 -6.23 -0.40
C LEU A 264 -17.00 -4.72 -0.47
N SER A 265 -17.26 -4.09 -1.64
CA SER A 265 -17.12 -2.65 -1.81
C SER A 265 -18.05 -1.87 -0.87
N VAL A 266 -19.31 -2.27 -0.77
CA VAL A 266 -20.29 -1.61 0.12
C VAL A 266 -19.86 -1.70 1.58
N GLU A 267 -19.52 -2.90 2.05
CA GLU A 267 -19.13 -3.11 3.45
C GLU A 267 -17.82 -2.41 3.79
N LEU A 268 -16.80 -2.54 2.92
CA LEU A 268 -15.51 -1.90 3.13
C LEU A 268 -15.61 -0.37 3.13
N ARG A 269 -16.36 0.23 2.21
CA ARG A 269 -16.58 1.68 2.17
C ARG A 269 -17.26 2.18 3.44
N LYS A 270 -18.30 1.48 3.90
CA LYS A 270 -18.96 1.79 5.16
C LYS A 270 -18.00 1.77 6.36
N ILE A 271 -17.09 0.79 6.41
CA ILE A 271 -16.06 0.68 7.43
C ILE A 271 -15.04 1.82 7.31
N ILE A 272 -14.48 2.01 6.12
CA ILE A 272 -13.44 3.01 5.84
C ILE A 272 -13.95 4.43 6.13
N ASP A 273 -15.23 4.71 5.82
CA ASP A 273 -15.83 6.02 5.99
C ASP A 273 -16.43 6.25 7.38
N SER A 274 -16.40 5.24 8.27
CA SER A 274 -16.90 5.40 9.64
C SER A 274 -15.99 6.33 10.46
N PRO A 275 -16.57 7.18 11.35
CA PRO A 275 -15.79 8.16 12.11
C PRO A 275 -14.72 7.55 13.01
N ASP A 276 -14.98 6.40 13.62
CA ASP A 276 -14.06 5.70 14.52
C ASP A 276 -12.86 5.11 13.76
N VAL A 277 -13.07 4.49 12.59
CA VAL A 277 -11.98 3.99 11.74
C VAL A 277 -11.17 5.15 11.18
N LYS A 278 -11.81 6.23 10.70
CA LYS A 278 -11.12 7.45 10.24
C LYS A 278 -10.25 8.04 11.34
N ALA A 279 -10.77 8.19 12.55
CA ALA A 279 -10.00 8.72 13.68
C ALA A 279 -8.82 7.80 14.07
N ASN A 280 -9.06 6.48 14.11
CA ASN A 280 -8.02 5.50 14.42
C ASN A 280 -6.89 5.56 13.39
N LEU A 281 -7.21 5.52 12.10
CA LEU A 281 -6.22 5.55 11.03
C LEU A 281 -5.50 6.91 10.91
N ALA A 282 -6.21 8.03 11.16
CA ALA A 282 -5.59 9.35 11.22
C ALA A 282 -4.57 9.45 12.37
N ASN A 283 -4.89 8.92 13.56
CA ASN A 283 -3.97 8.84 14.69
C ASN A 283 -2.74 7.98 14.38
N ALA A 284 -2.91 6.96 13.54
CA ALA A 284 -1.82 6.15 13.01
C ALA A 284 -1.04 6.83 11.86
N GLY A 285 -1.45 8.01 11.38
CA GLY A 285 -0.75 8.72 10.31
C GLY A 285 -1.22 8.37 8.89
N PHE A 286 -2.45 7.88 8.72
CA PHE A 286 -3.04 7.54 7.43
C PHE A 286 -4.28 8.37 7.11
N GLU A 287 -4.33 8.97 5.93
CA GLU A 287 -5.49 9.73 5.45
C GLU A 287 -6.48 8.82 4.74
N THR A 288 -7.66 8.65 5.34
CA THR A 288 -8.66 7.65 4.93
C THR A 288 -9.74 8.26 4.05
N PHE A 289 -9.99 7.64 2.90
CA PHE A 289 -11.13 7.91 2.03
C PHE A 289 -11.39 6.70 1.11
N SER A 290 -12.66 6.41 0.85
CA SER A 290 -13.08 5.29 0.00
C SER A 290 -13.39 5.74 -1.44
N SER A 291 -13.62 4.78 -2.33
CA SER A 291 -14.13 5.02 -3.69
C SER A 291 -15.02 3.86 -4.14
N SER A 292 -15.80 4.08 -5.19
CA SER A 292 -16.44 2.99 -5.91
C SER A 292 -15.38 2.13 -6.65
N PRO A 293 -15.71 0.90 -7.07
CA PRO A 293 -14.84 0.08 -7.89
C PRO A 293 -14.43 0.78 -9.18
N LYS A 294 -15.36 1.44 -9.88
CA LYS A 294 -15.08 2.15 -11.13
C LYS A 294 -14.10 3.31 -10.94
N GLU A 295 -14.29 4.12 -9.89
CA GLU A 295 -13.35 5.20 -9.55
C GLU A 295 -11.95 4.67 -9.23
N LEU A 296 -11.85 3.47 -8.61
CA LEU A 296 -10.57 2.84 -8.36
C LEU A 296 -9.90 2.35 -9.65
N GLU A 297 -10.63 1.79 -10.60
CA GLU A 297 -10.10 1.38 -11.91
C GLU A 297 -9.51 2.56 -12.67
N ASP A 298 -10.26 3.68 -12.74
CA ASP A 298 -9.82 4.90 -13.40
C ASP A 298 -8.58 5.48 -12.73
N PHE A 299 -8.60 5.52 -11.40
CA PHE A 299 -7.46 5.97 -10.58
C PHE A 299 -6.21 5.08 -10.79
N ALA A 300 -6.36 3.75 -10.77
CA ALA A 300 -5.23 2.83 -10.97
C ALA A 300 -4.59 3.02 -12.36
N THR A 301 -5.41 3.25 -13.39
CA THR A 301 -4.95 3.53 -14.75
C THR A 301 -4.15 4.84 -14.82
N GLU A 302 -4.67 5.91 -14.21
CA GLU A 302 -3.97 7.20 -14.13
C GLU A 302 -2.64 7.08 -13.38
N GLN A 303 -2.66 6.39 -12.23
CA GLN A 303 -1.49 6.22 -11.38
C GLN A 303 -0.39 5.39 -12.06
N LEU A 304 -0.76 4.37 -12.83
CA LEU A 304 0.22 3.60 -13.60
C LEU A 304 1.02 4.52 -14.54
N GLY A 305 0.35 5.42 -15.26
CA GLY A 305 1.01 6.39 -16.14
C GLY A 305 1.87 7.40 -15.35
N LYS A 306 1.34 7.95 -14.25
CA LYS A 306 2.04 8.92 -13.40
C LYS A 306 3.34 8.33 -12.81
N TRP A 307 3.28 7.11 -12.27
CA TRP A 307 4.45 6.44 -11.69
C TRP A 307 5.49 6.06 -12.74
N GLY A 308 5.06 5.58 -13.92
CA GLY A 308 5.97 5.31 -15.03
C GLY A 308 6.76 6.55 -15.47
N LYS A 309 6.07 7.71 -15.55
CA LYS A 309 6.73 8.98 -15.83
C LYS A 309 7.74 9.37 -14.75
N MET A 310 7.35 9.32 -13.46
CA MET A 310 8.24 9.68 -12.35
C MET A 310 9.51 8.82 -12.32
N ILE A 311 9.38 7.50 -12.49
CA ILE A 311 10.51 6.56 -12.50
C ILE A 311 11.47 6.89 -13.64
N LYS A 312 10.93 7.17 -14.83
CA LYS A 312 11.72 7.58 -16.00
C LYS A 312 12.45 8.91 -15.76
N ASP A 313 11.74 9.91 -15.22
CA ASP A 313 12.31 11.24 -14.95
C ASP A 313 13.39 11.19 -13.86
N ALA A 314 13.29 10.26 -12.90
CA ALA A 314 14.31 9.99 -11.89
C ALA A 314 15.54 9.21 -12.44
N GLY A 315 15.55 8.81 -13.72
CA GLY A 315 16.63 8.08 -14.34
C GLY A 315 16.77 6.62 -13.88
N ILE A 316 15.77 6.08 -13.16
CA ILE A 316 15.80 4.72 -12.62
C ILE A 316 15.60 3.72 -13.77
N GLN A 317 16.51 2.73 -13.86
CA GLN A 317 16.44 1.68 -14.87
C GLN A 317 15.82 0.40 -14.30
N PRO A 318 15.00 -0.34 -15.09
CA PRO A 318 14.45 -1.64 -14.67
C PRO A 318 15.54 -2.68 -14.42
N GLU A 319 15.46 -3.38 -13.31
CA GLU A 319 16.36 -4.46 -12.91
C GLU A 319 15.82 -5.87 -13.22
#